data_ae02f871b6898e793a2b3b3ca0a99bd0
#
_entry.id   ae02f871b6898e793a2b3b3ca0a99bd0
#
_cell.length_a   1.000
_cell.length_b   1.000
_cell.length_c   1.000
_cell.angle_alpha   90.00
_cell.angle_beta   90.00
_cell.angle_gamma   90.00
#
_symmetry.space_group_name_H-M   'P 1'
#
loop_
_entity.id
_entity.type
_entity.pdbx_description
1 polymer ?
#
loop_
_entity_poly.entity_id
_entity_poly.type
_entity_poly.pdbx_seq_one_letter_code
_entity_poly.pdbx_strand_id
1 'polypeptide(L)'
;MIPKGTKLLCLVLCLGQRIQAQDRNFSIPTISAVPGSVVPWNETVKILCKGAPESYLYHLKILRNSKYQQVNEILGYQKEAAVFTIHPMDANSAGNYRCQYRSYKGWSEHSDALDLVVTGFYDKPFLSADQDHRVAPGENFSLRCSSASIPFDRFSLTKDGGVDLPQQQNGGHQGSFTLGPVNYNFSGNYRCYGWYNASPHVWSSPSNTLELVVTDTMNQDYTMENLIRMIVAGLVLVALLAILAEDWHSRRVLHKEGRQDLAETSCSKQKCQTEWTLQPAPNGHLADTWKC
;
A
#
# COMPACT_ATOMS: atom_id res chain seq x y z
N MET A 1 9.20 79.67 10.79
CA MET A 1 8.21 79.12 11.76
C MET A 1 7.11 78.45 10.98
N ILE A 2 7.05 77.18 11.00
CA ILE A 2 5.99 76.40 10.32
C ILE A 2 4.75 76.49 11.21
N PRO A 3 3.59 76.91 10.69
CA PRO A 3 2.38 77.08 11.50
C PRO A 3 1.92 75.69 12.04
N LYS A 4 1.56 75.67 13.35
CA LYS A 4 1.17 74.48 14.08
C LYS A 4 0.03 73.65 13.41
N GLY A 5 -0.78 74.28 12.55
CA GLY A 5 -1.87 73.67 11.80
C GLY A 5 -1.42 72.72 10.68
N THR A 6 -0.27 72.99 10.04
CA THR A 6 0.23 72.09 8.95
C THR A 6 0.76 70.78 9.46
N LYS A 7 1.29 70.72 10.68
CA LYS A 7 1.72 69.41 11.28
C LYS A 7 0.55 68.55 11.65
N LEU A 8 -0.56 69.13 12.12
CA LEU A 8 -1.74 68.42 12.47
C LEU A 8 -2.46 67.85 11.22
N LEU A 9 -2.49 68.66 10.14
CA LEU A 9 -3.08 68.20 8.83
C LEU A 9 -2.28 67.08 8.21
N CYS A 10 -0.93 67.15 8.27
CA CYS A 10 -0.07 66.08 7.76
C CYS A 10 -0.24 64.76 8.57
N LEU A 11 -0.43 64.86 9.88
CA LEU A 11 -0.63 63.75 10.76
C LEU A 11 -1.98 63.05 10.50
N VAL A 12 -3.06 63.84 10.28
CA VAL A 12 -4.39 63.34 9.94
C VAL A 12 -4.40 62.67 8.55
N LEU A 13 -3.69 63.24 7.57
CA LEU A 13 -3.55 62.66 6.25
C LEU A 13 -2.72 61.37 6.26
N CYS A 14 -1.65 61.29 7.04
CA CYS A 14 -0.85 60.07 7.20
C CYS A 14 -1.61 58.98 7.96
N LEU A 15 -2.39 59.30 8.97
CA LEU A 15 -3.24 58.35 9.68
C LEU A 15 -4.41 57.90 8.82
N GLY A 16 -5.00 58.78 8.02
CA GLY A 16 -6.08 58.43 7.07
C GLY A 16 -5.65 57.44 6.00
N GLN A 17 -4.39 57.49 5.55
CA GLN A 17 -3.87 56.55 4.58
C GLN A 17 -3.59 55.15 5.16
N ARG A 18 -3.40 55.03 6.48
CA ARG A 18 -3.24 53.71 7.12
C ARG A 18 -4.54 52.95 7.38
N ILE A 19 -5.68 53.63 7.33
CA ILE A 19 -6.99 53.01 7.61
C ILE A 19 -7.55 52.25 6.39
N GLN A 20 -6.96 52.41 5.20
CA GLN A 20 -7.40 51.69 3.99
C GLN A 20 -6.62 50.40 3.67
N ALA A 21 -5.70 49.99 4.51
CA ALA A 21 -5.19 48.60 4.48
C ALA A 21 -6.19 47.69 5.19
N GLN A 22 -7.40 47.65 4.68
CA GLN A 22 -8.39 46.64 5.05
C GLN A 22 -7.78 45.30 4.63
N ASP A 23 -7.47 44.45 5.58
CA ASP A 23 -7.04 43.09 5.35
C ASP A 23 -8.08 42.41 4.40
N ARG A 24 -7.74 42.43 3.12
CA ARG A 24 -8.49 41.66 2.10
C ARG A 24 -8.06 40.21 2.22
N ASN A 25 -8.46 39.60 3.31
CA ASN A 25 -8.19 38.17 3.53
C ASN A 25 -9.15 37.36 2.62
N PHE A 26 -8.83 37.33 1.32
CA PHE A 26 -9.47 36.40 0.39
C PHE A 26 -8.87 35.03 0.60
N SER A 27 -9.71 34.01 0.76
CA SER A 27 -9.24 32.65 0.68
C SER A 27 -8.69 32.39 -0.73
N ILE A 28 -7.49 31.84 -0.82
CA ILE A 28 -6.88 31.42 -2.09
C ILE A 28 -7.74 30.27 -2.65
N PRO A 29 -8.18 30.35 -3.93
CA PRO A 29 -8.96 29.26 -4.52
C PRO A 29 -8.10 28.01 -4.71
N THR A 30 -8.74 26.85 -4.66
CA THR A 30 -8.11 25.58 -5.01
C THR A 30 -8.52 25.17 -6.43
N ILE A 31 -7.58 24.55 -7.16
CA ILE A 31 -7.81 24.06 -8.52
C ILE A 31 -7.49 22.57 -8.58
N SER A 32 -8.31 21.80 -9.29
CA SER A 32 -8.09 20.37 -9.53
C SER A 32 -8.71 19.94 -10.85
N ALA A 33 -8.27 18.79 -11.38
CA ALA A 33 -8.82 18.21 -12.61
C ALA A 33 -9.52 16.86 -12.31
N VAL A 34 -10.61 16.59 -13.02
CA VAL A 34 -11.39 15.35 -12.91
C VAL A 34 -11.58 14.75 -14.30
N PRO A 35 -11.22 13.48 -14.53
CA PRO A 35 -10.77 12.45 -13.58
C PRO A 35 -9.33 12.61 -13.08
N GLY A 36 -8.49 13.40 -13.74
CA GLY A 36 -7.10 13.66 -13.37
C GLY A 36 -6.46 14.69 -14.30
N SER A 37 -5.22 15.06 -14.02
CA SER A 37 -4.46 16.06 -14.80
C SER A 37 -3.73 15.48 -16.01
N VAL A 38 -3.64 14.15 -16.14
CA VAL A 38 -3.08 13.43 -17.28
C VAL A 38 -4.22 12.84 -18.09
N VAL A 39 -4.47 13.43 -19.26
CA VAL A 39 -5.71 13.21 -20.05
C VAL A 39 -5.36 12.66 -21.43
N PRO A 40 -5.97 11.55 -21.87
CA PRO A 40 -5.79 11.06 -23.23
C PRO A 40 -6.26 12.08 -24.29
N TRP A 41 -5.63 11.99 -25.46
CA TRP A 41 -6.04 12.79 -26.63
C TRP A 41 -7.54 12.61 -26.95
N ASN A 42 -8.20 13.71 -27.27
CA ASN A 42 -9.61 13.76 -27.63
C ASN A 42 -10.61 13.43 -26.50
N GLU A 43 -10.14 13.22 -25.28
CA GLU A 43 -10.98 13.00 -24.10
C GLU A 43 -11.45 14.32 -23.48
N THR A 44 -12.39 14.22 -22.55
CA THR A 44 -12.95 15.35 -21.81
C THR A 44 -12.32 15.44 -20.43
N VAL A 45 -11.92 16.64 -20.03
CA VAL A 45 -11.49 16.92 -18.65
C VAL A 45 -12.32 18.07 -18.07
N LYS A 46 -12.60 17.98 -16.77
CA LYS A 46 -13.28 19.03 -16.01
C LYS A 46 -12.29 19.62 -15.00
N ILE A 47 -12.06 20.93 -15.09
CA ILE A 47 -11.27 21.68 -14.13
C ILE A 47 -12.22 22.26 -13.09
N LEU A 48 -12.05 21.87 -11.84
CA LEU A 48 -12.79 22.37 -10.69
C LEU A 48 -12.00 23.50 -10.04
N CYS A 49 -12.59 24.68 -9.94
CA CYS A 49 -12.08 25.82 -9.21
C CYS A 49 -12.98 26.07 -8.00
N LYS A 50 -12.48 25.83 -6.78
CA LYS A 50 -13.22 26.06 -5.54
C LYS A 50 -12.75 27.38 -4.90
N GLY A 51 -13.67 28.31 -4.69
CA GLY A 51 -13.45 29.63 -4.08
C GLY A 51 -14.20 29.78 -2.76
N ALA A 52 -14.54 31.01 -2.42
CA ALA A 52 -15.36 31.36 -1.26
C ALA A 52 -16.87 31.24 -1.56
N PRO A 53 -17.72 31.04 -0.53
CA PRO A 53 -19.18 30.92 -0.72
C PRO A 53 -19.85 32.12 -1.38
N GLU A 54 -19.30 33.32 -1.19
CA GLU A 54 -19.80 34.57 -1.77
C GLU A 54 -19.28 34.87 -3.18
N SER A 55 -18.64 33.89 -3.84
CA SER A 55 -18.11 34.06 -5.19
C SER A 55 -19.24 34.10 -6.22
N TYR A 56 -19.17 35.05 -7.14
CA TYR A 56 -20.15 35.16 -8.22
C TYR A 56 -19.57 35.05 -9.63
N LEU A 57 -18.24 35.10 -9.76
CA LEU A 57 -17.54 34.99 -11.04
C LEU A 57 -16.24 34.24 -10.86
N TYR A 58 -15.96 33.32 -11.78
CA TYR A 58 -14.73 32.55 -11.80
C TYR A 58 -14.03 32.70 -13.16
N HIS A 59 -12.72 32.92 -13.12
CA HIS A 59 -11.86 32.94 -14.30
C HIS A 59 -10.90 31.76 -14.29
N LEU A 60 -10.82 31.07 -15.40
CA LEU A 60 -9.77 30.09 -15.69
C LEU A 60 -8.74 30.74 -16.62
N LYS A 61 -7.48 30.63 -16.28
CA LYS A 61 -6.35 31.19 -17.01
C LYS A 61 -5.34 30.10 -17.35
N ILE A 62 -4.72 30.21 -18.53
CA ILE A 62 -3.63 29.34 -18.97
C ILE A 62 -2.34 30.18 -19.17
N LEU A 63 -1.21 29.60 -18.86
CA LEU A 63 0.10 30.21 -19.10
C LEU A 63 0.47 30.07 -20.58
N ARG A 64 0.64 31.20 -21.28
CA ARG A 64 1.11 31.28 -22.67
C ARG A 64 2.15 32.41 -22.78
N ASN A 65 3.29 32.12 -23.42
CA ASN A 65 4.35 33.09 -23.62
C ASN A 65 4.72 33.85 -22.32
N SER A 66 4.89 33.11 -21.22
CA SER A 66 5.23 33.64 -19.88
C SER A 66 4.17 34.56 -19.26
N LYS A 67 2.95 34.57 -19.80
CA LYS A 67 1.82 35.35 -19.26
C LYS A 67 0.58 34.47 -19.11
N TYR A 68 -0.16 34.66 -18.02
CA TYR A 68 -1.46 34.04 -17.85
C TYR A 68 -2.52 34.75 -18.68
N GLN A 69 -3.15 34.04 -19.58
CA GLN A 69 -4.27 34.51 -20.42
C GLN A 69 -5.55 33.85 -19.94
N GLN A 70 -6.62 34.65 -19.87
CA GLN A 70 -7.95 34.14 -19.57
C GLN A 70 -8.46 33.31 -20.75
N VAL A 71 -8.87 32.07 -20.48
CA VAL A 71 -9.41 31.16 -21.48
C VAL A 71 -10.87 30.88 -21.28
N ASN A 72 -11.39 30.99 -20.07
CA ASN A 72 -12.80 30.77 -19.79
C ASN A 72 -13.27 31.57 -18.57
N GLU A 73 -14.60 31.78 -18.52
CA GLU A 73 -15.29 32.53 -17.47
C GLU A 73 -16.59 31.86 -17.14
N ILE A 74 -16.93 31.71 -15.88
CA ILE A 74 -18.20 31.15 -15.41
C ILE A 74 -18.80 32.06 -14.37
N LEU A 75 -20.06 32.46 -14.59
CA LEU A 75 -20.87 33.14 -13.60
C LEU A 75 -21.39 32.11 -12.58
N GLY A 76 -20.94 32.25 -11.33
CA GLY A 76 -21.35 31.41 -10.23
C GLY A 76 -22.17 32.23 -9.24
N TYR A 77 -23.50 32.18 -9.30
CA TYR A 77 -24.30 32.78 -8.25
C TYR A 77 -24.18 31.97 -6.97
N GLN A 78 -23.44 32.51 -5.99
CA GLN A 78 -23.25 31.93 -4.64
C GLN A 78 -22.82 30.45 -4.63
N LYS A 79 -22.02 30.06 -5.61
CA LYS A 79 -21.46 28.70 -5.68
C LYS A 79 -20.02 28.73 -5.17
N GLU A 80 -19.72 27.86 -4.24
CA GLU A 80 -18.36 27.67 -3.73
C GLU A 80 -17.38 27.15 -4.79
N ALA A 81 -17.86 26.67 -5.94
CA ALA A 81 -17.03 26.10 -6.98
C ALA A 81 -17.60 26.31 -8.39
N ALA A 82 -16.72 26.47 -9.36
CA ALA A 82 -17.00 26.46 -10.79
C ALA A 82 -16.34 25.25 -11.46
N VAL A 83 -17.01 24.68 -12.46
CA VAL A 83 -16.54 23.55 -13.26
C VAL A 83 -16.34 24.00 -14.70
N PHE A 84 -15.09 24.05 -15.14
CA PHE A 84 -14.71 24.34 -16.52
C PHE A 84 -14.51 23.03 -17.28
N THR A 85 -15.24 22.84 -18.38
CA THR A 85 -15.10 21.66 -19.23
C THR A 85 -14.23 21.97 -20.42
N ILE A 86 -13.21 21.16 -20.65
CA ILE A 86 -12.32 21.21 -21.81
C ILE A 86 -12.61 19.96 -22.64
N HIS A 87 -13.03 20.18 -23.91
CA HIS A 87 -13.29 19.10 -24.87
C HIS A 87 -13.21 19.68 -26.29
N PRO A 88 -12.46 19.04 -27.18
CA PRO A 88 -11.58 17.91 -26.96
C PRO A 88 -10.27 18.33 -26.26
N MET A 89 -9.64 17.40 -25.54
CA MET A 89 -8.29 17.60 -25.01
C MET A 89 -7.26 17.43 -26.14
N ASP A 90 -6.45 18.45 -26.38
CA ASP A 90 -5.43 18.49 -27.43
C ASP A 90 -4.15 19.19 -26.95
N ALA A 91 -3.14 19.31 -27.83
CA ALA A 91 -1.90 20.00 -27.52
C ALA A 91 -2.07 21.49 -27.21
N ASN A 92 -3.12 22.13 -27.75
CA ASN A 92 -3.40 23.55 -27.50
C ASN A 92 -4.08 23.76 -26.16
N SER A 93 -4.87 22.80 -25.71
CA SER A 93 -5.53 22.83 -24.39
C SER A 93 -4.65 22.32 -23.26
N ALA A 94 -3.55 21.63 -23.56
CA ALA A 94 -2.55 21.24 -22.56
C ALA A 94 -1.75 22.44 -22.08
N GLY A 95 -1.42 22.49 -20.77
CA GLY A 95 -0.64 23.58 -20.22
C GLY A 95 -0.85 23.81 -18.74
N ASN A 96 -0.23 24.88 -18.24
CA ASN A 96 -0.31 25.28 -16.83
C ASN A 96 -1.50 26.21 -16.61
N TYR A 97 -2.43 25.78 -15.77
CA TYR A 97 -3.66 26.50 -15.45
C TYR A 97 -3.64 27.09 -14.06
N ARG A 98 -4.32 28.23 -13.90
CA ARG A 98 -4.67 28.83 -12.61
C ARG A 98 -6.09 29.36 -12.68
N CYS A 99 -6.76 29.38 -11.53
CA CYS A 99 -8.05 30.05 -11.43
C CYS A 99 -8.04 31.17 -10.37
N GLN A 100 -9.02 32.05 -10.48
CA GLN A 100 -9.33 33.09 -9.50
C GLN A 100 -10.83 33.32 -9.49
N TYR A 101 -11.35 33.83 -8.39
CA TYR A 101 -12.77 34.21 -8.28
C TYR A 101 -12.94 35.69 -7.92
N ARG A 102 -14.12 36.18 -8.15
CA ARG A 102 -14.54 37.51 -7.76
C ARG A 102 -15.69 37.45 -6.79
N SER A 103 -15.59 38.19 -5.70
CA SER A 103 -16.65 38.46 -4.73
C SER A 103 -16.96 39.94 -4.72
N TYR A 104 -17.95 40.37 -3.92
CA TYR A 104 -18.27 41.79 -3.74
C TYR A 104 -17.08 42.59 -3.16
N LYS A 105 -16.12 41.95 -2.50
CA LYS A 105 -14.90 42.55 -1.97
C LYS A 105 -13.81 42.77 -3.04
N GLY A 106 -13.92 42.13 -4.20
CA GLY A 106 -12.95 42.22 -5.30
C GLY A 106 -12.48 40.85 -5.79
N TRP A 107 -11.32 40.80 -6.47
CA TRP A 107 -10.69 39.60 -6.98
C TRP A 107 -9.86 38.91 -5.89
N SER A 108 -9.92 37.58 -5.85
CA SER A 108 -9.00 36.74 -5.07
C SER A 108 -7.59 36.73 -5.66
N GLU A 109 -6.62 36.23 -4.91
CA GLU A 109 -5.36 35.77 -5.49
C GLU A 109 -5.59 34.60 -6.42
N HIS A 110 -4.57 34.25 -7.23
CA HIS A 110 -4.62 33.08 -8.06
C HIS A 110 -4.45 31.80 -7.25
N SER A 111 -5.08 30.73 -7.69
CA SER A 111 -4.82 29.38 -7.18
C SER A 111 -3.36 28.96 -7.38
N ASP A 112 -2.95 27.86 -6.78
CA ASP A 112 -1.80 27.11 -7.21
C ASP A 112 -1.93 26.73 -8.70
N ALA A 113 -0.80 26.35 -9.31
CA ALA A 113 -0.77 25.94 -10.69
C ALA A 113 -1.24 24.48 -10.82
N LEU A 114 -2.06 24.23 -11.85
CA LEU A 114 -2.45 22.88 -12.30
C LEU A 114 -1.81 22.62 -13.65
N ASP A 115 -0.90 21.66 -13.72
CA ASP A 115 -0.34 21.19 -14.98
C ASP A 115 -1.28 20.17 -15.63
N LEU A 116 -1.91 20.54 -16.73
CA LEU A 116 -2.79 19.70 -17.50
C LEU A 116 -2.06 19.14 -18.71
N VAL A 117 -1.92 17.83 -18.78
CA VAL A 117 -1.12 17.12 -19.77
C VAL A 117 -2.02 16.31 -20.70
N VAL A 118 -1.74 16.39 -22.00
CA VAL A 118 -2.34 15.51 -23.01
C VAL A 118 -1.43 14.33 -23.31
N THR A 119 -1.98 13.10 -23.38
CA THR A 119 -1.23 11.88 -23.71
C THR A 119 -1.71 11.26 -25.01
N GLY A 120 -0.87 10.41 -25.61
CA GLY A 120 -1.22 9.72 -26.86
C GLY A 120 -0.65 10.35 -28.12
N PHE A 121 0.18 11.40 -28.00
CA PHE A 121 0.73 12.10 -29.16
C PHE A 121 1.96 11.41 -29.77
N TYR A 122 2.79 10.77 -28.93
CA TYR A 122 3.98 10.05 -29.36
C TYR A 122 3.85 8.55 -29.07
N ASP A 123 4.74 7.74 -29.67
CA ASP A 123 4.80 6.31 -29.45
C ASP A 123 5.03 5.97 -27.98
N LYS A 124 4.44 4.86 -27.54
CA LYS A 124 4.52 4.40 -26.16
C LYS A 124 5.93 3.93 -25.80
N PRO A 125 6.46 4.30 -24.63
CA PRO A 125 7.64 3.69 -24.06
C PRO A 125 7.31 2.32 -23.44
N PHE A 126 8.34 1.61 -22.97
CA PHE A 126 8.24 0.35 -22.27
C PHE A 126 8.67 0.52 -20.81
N LEU A 127 7.85 0.05 -19.86
CA LEU A 127 8.14 0.08 -18.44
C LEU A 127 8.54 -1.32 -17.95
N SER A 128 9.67 -1.41 -17.26
CA SER A 128 10.18 -2.62 -16.62
C SER A 128 10.66 -2.35 -15.19
N ALA A 129 10.79 -3.38 -14.40
CA ALA A 129 11.44 -3.33 -13.10
C ALA A 129 12.75 -4.14 -13.16
N ASP A 130 13.75 -3.72 -12.40
CA ASP A 130 15.03 -4.43 -12.28
C ASP A 130 14.95 -5.60 -11.29
N GLN A 131 13.87 -5.69 -10.52
CA GLN A 131 13.62 -6.67 -9.46
C GLN A 131 12.18 -7.17 -9.49
N ASP A 132 11.85 -8.15 -8.65
CA ASP A 132 10.49 -8.66 -8.52
C ASP A 132 9.53 -7.52 -8.13
N HIS A 133 8.31 -7.56 -8.66
CA HIS A 133 7.26 -6.60 -8.38
C HIS A 133 6.67 -6.70 -6.96
N ARG A 134 7.12 -7.67 -6.15
CA ARG A 134 6.81 -7.82 -4.74
C ARG A 134 7.96 -7.33 -3.89
N VAL A 135 7.71 -6.32 -3.06
CA VAL A 135 8.73 -5.61 -2.28
C VAL A 135 8.29 -5.49 -0.84
N ALA A 136 9.23 -5.63 0.09
CA ALA A 136 8.95 -5.41 1.51
C ALA A 136 8.88 -3.92 1.86
N PRO A 137 8.06 -3.53 2.86
CA PRO A 137 8.07 -2.15 3.36
C PRO A 137 9.47 -1.74 3.83
N GLY A 138 9.87 -0.51 3.47
CA GLY A 138 11.18 0.04 3.81
C GLY A 138 12.27 -0.19 2.76
N GLU A 139 12.04 -1.05 1.77
CA GLU A 139 12.97 -1.26 0.67
C GLU A 139 12.81 -0.19 -0.42
N ASN A 140 13.80 -0.12 -1.32
CA ASN A 140 13.73 0.71 -2.52
C ASN A 140 13.35 -0.13 -3.73
N PHE A 141 12.52 0.44 -4.59
CA PHE A 141 12.07 -0.21 -5.82
C PHE A 141 12.47 0.60 -7.05
N SER A 142 13.15 -0.03 -8.01
CA SER A 142 13.65 0.62 -9.20
C SER A 142 12.84 0.24 -10.43
N LEU A 143 12.32 1.28 -11.11
CA LEU A 143 11.59 1.18 -12.36
C LEU A 143 12.41 1.77 -13.49
N ARG A 144 12.38 1.13 -14.65
CA ARG A 144 13.07 1.59 -15.87
C ARG A 144 12.06 1.81 -16.99
N CYS A 145 12.06 3.04 -17.50
CA CYS A 145 11.29 3.42 -18.67
C CYS A 145 12.21 3.51 -19.86
N SER A 146 11.90 2.86 -20.98
CA SER A 146 12.74 2.83 -22.17
C SER A 146 11.92 3.09 -23.43
N SER A 147 12.57 3.74 -24.43
CA SER A 147 12.01 3.95 -25.77
C SER A 147 12.91 3.30 -26.80
N ALA A 148 12.33 2.45 -27.65
CA ALA A 148 13.08 1.72 -28.68
C ALA A 148 13.39 2.58 -29.91
N SER A 149 12.46 3.45 -30.32
CA SER A 149 12.51 4.14 -31.61
C SER A 149 12.97 5.59 -31.50
N ILE A 150 12.49 6.34 -30.51
CA ILE A 150 12.70 7.79 -30.40
C ILE A 150 13.21 8.13 -28.99
N PRO A 151 14.37 8.82 -28.87
CA PRO A 151 14.83 9.32 -27.58
C PRO A 151 13.92 10.47 -27.12
N PHE A 152 13.45 10.42 -25.89
CA PHE A 152 12.72 11.52 -25.26
C PHE A 152 13.69 12.39 -24.44
N ASP A 153 13.38 13.67 -24.28
CA ASP A 153 14.15 14.52 -23.39
C ASP A 153 13.94 14.13 -21.93
N ARG A 154 12.74 13.64 -21.61
CA ARG A 154 12.37 13.23 -20.26
C ARG A 154 11.35 12.11 -20.24
N PHE A 155 11.29 11.43 -19.08
CA PHE A 155 10.25 10.48 -18.77
C PHE A 155 9.52 10.90 -17.50
N SER A 156 8.23 10.60 -17.45
CA SER A 156 7.38 10.77 -16.26
C SER A 156 6.75 9.44 -15.89
N LEU A 157 6.62 9.20 -14.60
CA LEU A 157 5.98 8.02 -14.05
C LEU A 157 4.66 8.45 -13.38
N THR A 158 3.58 7.74 -13.65
CA THR A 158 2.29 7.95 -12.99
C THR A 158 1.85 6.68 -12.29
N LYS A 159 1.08 6.85 -11.23
CA LYS A 159 0.39 5.78 -10.54
C LYS A 159 -1.11 5.95 -10.73
N ASP A 160 -1.86 4.84 -10.92
CA ASP A 160 -3.32 4.88 -10.98
C ASP A 160 -3.89 5.49 -9.69
N GLY A 161 -4.79 6.49 -9.83
CA GLY A 161 -5.30 7.28 -8.71
C GLY A 161 -4.66 8.66 -8.52
N GLY A 162 -3.72 9.06 -9.39
CA GLY A 162 -3.35 10.48 -9.56
C GLY A 162 -2.37 11.03 -8.53
N VAL A 163 -1.49 10.21 -7.97
CA VAL A 163 -0.36 10.71 -7.18
C VAL A 163 0.74 11.12 -8.14
N ASP A 164 1.12 12.41 -8.12
CA ASP A 164 2.26 12.93 -8.85
C ASP A 164 3.54 12.29 -8.30
N LEU A 165 4.17 11.45 -9.12
CA LEU A 165 5.44 10.82 -8.78
C LEU A 165 6.61 11.70 -9.25
N PRO A 166 7.79 11.56 -8.63
CA PRO A 166 8.95 12.33 -9.04
C PRO A 166 9.23 12.12 -10.51
N GLN A 167 9.38 13.21 -11.24
CA GLN A 167 9.73 13.19 -12.65
C GLN A 167 11.21 12.88 -12.83
N GLN A 168 11.54 11.99 -13.75
CA GLN A 168 12.91 11.71 -14.09
C GLN A 168 13.49 12.81 -14.97
N GLN A 169 14.64 13.34 -14.57
CA GLN A 169 15.31 14.42 -15.28
C GLN A 169 16.23 13.95 -16.42
N ASN A 170 16.58 12.68 -16.45
CA ASN A 170 17.49 12.13 -17.45
C ASN A 170 16.70 11.64 -18.66
N GLY A 171 17.01 12.20 -19.82
CA GLY A 171 16.43 11.85 -21.10
C GLY A 171 17.26 10.86 -21.88
N GLY A 172 16.86 10.63 -23.13
CA GLY A 172 17.48 9.69 -24.05
C GLY A 172 16.59 8.48 -24.31
N HIS A 173 17.20 7.30 -24.46
CA HIS A 173 16.46 6.06 -24.67
C HIS A 173 15.98 5.39 -23.38
N GLN A 174 16.46 5.82 -22.23
CA GLN A 174 16.11 5.23 -20.92
C GLN A 174 16.04 6.28 -19.82
N GLY A 175 15.07 6.09 -18.91
CA GLY A 175 14.94 6.81 -17.66
C GLY A 175 14.74 5.82 -16.50
N SER A 176 15.37 6.08 -15.36
CA SER A 176 15.23 5.25 -14.15
C SER A 176 14.56 6.02 -13.05
N PHE A 177 13.61 5.38 -12.37
CA PHE A 177 12.88 5.92 -11.24
C PHE A 177 13.13 5.05 -10.01
N THR A 178 13.54 5.64 -8.92
CA THR A 178 13.67 4.94 -7.64
C THR A 178 12.56 5.37 -6.71
N LEU A 179 11.72 4.44 -6.36
CA LEU A 179 10.67 4.60 -5.36
C LEU A 179 11.18 4.07 -4.02
N GLY A 180 11.07 4.85 -2.96
CA GLY A 180 11.43 4.33 -1.64
C GLY A 180 11.96 5.37 -0.66
N PRO A 181 12.03 4.95 0.61
CA PRO A 181 11.59 3.64 1.10
C PRO A 181 10.09 3.42 0.91
N VAL A 182 9.70 2.26 0.30
CA VAL A 182 8.30 2.02 -0.03
C VAL A 182 7.48 1.64 1.20
N ASN A 183 6.22 2.03 1.19
CA ASN A 183 5.20 1.60 2.14
C ASN A 183 3.95 1.12 1.37
N TYR A 184 2.92 0.67 2.05
CA TYR A 184 1.71 0.12 1.41
C TYR A 184 1.02 1.09 0.44
N ASN A 185 1.19 2.41 0.62
CA ASN A 185 0.64 3.42 -0.29
C ASN A 185 1.32 3.40 -1.66
N PHE A 186 2.49 2.78 -1.80
CA PHE A 186 3.17 2.62 -3.10
C PHE A 186 2.60 1.44 -3.91
N SER A 187 1.85 0.52 -3.31
CA SER A 187 1.20 -0.56 -4.06
C SER A 187 0.21 -0.02 -5.09
N GLY A 188 0.22 -0.56 -6.28
CA GLY A 188 -0.67 -0.17 -7.37
C GLY A 188 -0.03 -0.27 -8.75
N ASN A 189 -0.77 0.18 -9.75
CA ASN A 189 -0.35 0.14 -11.15
C ASN A 189 0.40 1.40 -11.54
N TYR A 190 1.53 1.20 -12.20
CA TYR A 190 2.40 2.26 -12.69
C TYR A 190 2.45 2.25 -14.21
N ARG A 191 2.55 3.45 -14.80
CA ARG A 191 2.80 3.68 -16.22
C ARG A 191 3.80 4.80 -16.41
N CYS A 192 4.65 4.70 -17.43
CA CYS A 192 5.53 5.78 -17.78
C CYS A 192 5.17 6.40 -19.15
N TYR A 193 5.63 7.62 -19.33
CA TYR A 193 5.43 8.44 -20.51
C TYR A 193 6.75 9.15 -20.88
N GLY A 194 6.98 9.33 -22.16
CA GLY A 194 8.07 10.16 -22.65
C GLY A 194 7.56 11.51 -23.16
N TRP A 195 8.39 12.55 -23.04
CA TRP A 195 8.05 13.89 -23.50
C TRP A 195 9.30 14.74 -23.81
N TYR A 196 9.08 15.89 -24.46
CA TYR A 196 10.13 16.80 -24.90
C TYR A 196 10.08 18.13 -24.13
N ASN A 197 11.25 18.70 -23.81
CA ASN A 197 11.35 19.98 -23.13
C ASN A 197 10.67 21.13 -23.87
N ALA A 198 10.63 21.04 -25.21
CA ALA A 198 9.92 22.01 -26.05
C ALA A 198 8.39 21.95 -25.90
N SER A 199 7.85 20.81 -25.44
CA SER A 199 6.41 20.57 -25.30
C SER A 199 6.11 19.75 -24.02
N PRO A 200 6.34 20.32 -22.82
CA PRO A 200 6.34 19.55 -21.56
C PRO A 200 4.97 19.03 -21.15
N HIS A 201 3.89 19.53 -21.73
CA HIS A 201 2.52 19.11 -21.47
C HIS A 201 1.95 18.18 -22.56
N VAL A 202 2.77 17.77 -23.54
CA VAL A 202 2.37 16.82 -24.58
C VAL A 202 3.20 15.56 -24.44
N TRP A 203 2.56 14.47 -24.05
CA TRP A 203 3.23 13.23 -23.72
C TRP A 203 2.93 12.09 -24.70
N SER A 204 3.75 11.08 -24.65
CA SER A 204 3.54 9.84 -25.41
C SER A 204 2.25 9.11 -24.97
N SER A 205 1.89 8.09 -25.73
CA SER A 205 0.98 7.04 -25.24
C SER A 205 1.55 6.38 -23.99
N PRO A 206 0.69 5.87 -23.07
CA PRO A 206 1.16 5.19 -21.87
C PRO A 206 1.95 3.92 -22.22
N SER A 207 2.96 3.60 -21.42
CA SER A 207 3.65 2.30 -21.46
C SER A 207 2.69 1.15 -21.12
N ASN A 208 3.20 -0.09 -21.18
CA ASN A 208 2.59 -1.20 -20.46
C ASN A 208 2.43 -0.85 -18.98
N THR A 209 1.41 -1.42 -18.36
CA THR A 209 1.16 -1.31 -16.91
C THR A 209 2.12 -2.24 -16.17
N LEU A 210 2.70 -1.76 -15.07
CA LEU A 210 3.48 -2.55 -14.13
C LEU A 210 2.85 -2.42 -12.75
N GLU A 211 2.45 -3.55 -12.18
CA GLU A 211 1.88 -3.61 -10.82
C GLU A 211 3.01 -3.74 -9.80
N LEU A 212 3.02 -2.88 -8.80
CA LEU A 212 3.87 -2.99 -7.61
C LEU A 212 3.03 -3.45 -6.43
N VAL A 213 3.46 -4.53 -5.77
CA VAL A 213 2.81 -5.08 -4.59
C VAL A 213 3.75 -4.96 -3.40
N VAL A 214 3.38 -4.13 -2.43
CA VAL A 214 4.13 -4.01 -1.17
C VAL A 214 3.51 -4.96 -0.17
N THR A 215 4.26 -6.00 0.22
CA THR A 215 3.79 -7.05 1.15
C THR A 215 4.86 -7.36 2.19
N ASP A 216 4.43 -7.65 3.41
CA ASP A 216 5.33 -8.22 4.41
C ASP A 216 5.73 -9.63 4.00
N THR A 217 6.97 -9.83 3.61
CA THR A 217 7.55 -11.16 3.33
C THR A 217 7.59 -12.05 4.57
N MET A 218 7.42 -11.47 5.75
CA MET A 218 7.43 -12.16 7.05
C MET A 218 6.32 -13.21 7.20
N ASN A 219 5.19 -13.11 6.46
CA ASN A 219 4.09 -14.05 6.66
C ASN A 219 4.25 -15.38 5.90
N GLN A 220 5.14 -15.46 4.91
CA GLN A 220 5.30 -16.68 4.12
C GLN A 220 6.32 -17.65 4.73
N ASP A 221 7.38 -17.13 5.34
CA ASP A 221 8.37 -17.95 6.03
C ASP A 221 7.84 -18.51 7.37
N TYR A 222 7.06 -17.70 8.12
CA TYR A 222 6.47 -18.16 9.39
C TYR A 222 5.48 -19.32 9.21
N THR A 223 4.72 -19.35 8.11
CA THR A 223 3.78 -20.46 7.85
C THR A 223 4.51 -21.74 7.51
N MET A 224 5.57 -21.71 6.70
CA MET A 224 6.37 -22.88 6.35
C MET A 224 7.18 -23.38 7.54
N GLU A 225 7.82 -22.49 8.30
CA GLU A 225 8.60 -22.87 9.49
C GLU A 225 7.69 -23.43 10.59
N ASN A 226 6.54 -22.84 10.83
CA ASN A 226 5.54 -23.36 11.78
C ASN A 226 4.93 -24.68 11.31
N LEU A 227 4.69 -24.86 10.02
CA LEU A 227 4.22 -26.12 9.45
C LEU A 227 5.23 -27.24 9.68
N ILE A 228 6.52 -26.98 9.41
CA ILE A 228 7.61 -27.94 9.67
C ILE A 228 7.70 -28.27 11.18
N ARG A 229 7.63 -27.29 12.06
CA ARG A 229 7.63 -27.49 13.52
C ARG A 229 6.45 -28.34 13.98
N MET A 230 5.25 -28.10 13.44
CA MET A 230 4.06 -28.88 13.77
C MET A 230 4.16 -30.33 13.29
N ILE A 231 4.69 -30.57 12.10
CA ILE A 231 4.93 -31.93 11.57
C ILE A 231 5.94 -32.68 12.44
N VAL A 232 7.08 -32.06 12.77
CA VAL A 232 8.11 -32.68 13.61
C VAL A 232 7.56 -32.96 15.01
N ALA A 233 6.87 -32.04 15.64
CA ALA A 233 6.22 -32.25 16.93
C ALA A 233 5.20 -33.39 16.89
N GLY A 234 4.40 -33.50 15.83
CA GLY A 234 3.46 -34.58 15.62
C GLY A 234 4.13 -35.95 15.50
N LEU A 235 5.22 -36.04 14.75
CA LEU A 235 6.01 -37.27 14.62
C LEU A 235 6.63 -37.72 15.95
N VAL A 236 7.19 -36.79 16.72
CA VAL A 236 7.72 -37.07 18.05
C VAL A 236 6.63 -37.58 18.99
N LEU A 237 5.45 -36.98 19.00
CA LEU A 237 4.32 -37.41 19.78
C LEU A 237 3.86 -38.85 19.42
N VAL A 238 3.78 -39.14 18.12
CA VAL A 238 3.43 -40.51 17.64
C VAL A 238 4.47 -41.54 18.09
N ALA A 239 5.76 -41.20 18.00
CA ALA A 239 6.83 -42.09 18.46
C ALA A 239 6.78 -42.34 19.98
N LEU A 240 6.52 -41.31 20.78
CA LEU A 240 6.36 -41.44 22.22
C LEU A 240 5.15 -42.31 22.59
N LEU A 241 4.02 -42.09 21.91
CA LEU A 241 2.84 -42.92 22.12
C LEU A 241 3.04 -44.39 21.74
N ALA A 242 3.81 -44.66 20.68
CA ALA A 242 4.20 -46.01 20.30
C ALA A 242 5.06 -46.68 21.38
N ILE A 243 6.06 -46.01 21.90
CA ILE A 243 6.93 -46.52 23.00
C ILE A 243 6.09 -46.80 24.26
N LEU A 244 5.19 -45.90 24.61
CA LEU A 244 4.31 -46.07 25.78
C LEU A 244 3.35 -47.26 25.60
N ALA A 245 2.85 -47.46 24.37
CA ALA A 245 2.00 -48.57 24.04
C ALA A 245 2.73 -49.92 24.12
N GLU A 246 3.99 -49.97 23.65
CA GLU A 246 4.83 -51.16 23.74
C GLU A 246 5.20 -51.43 25.24
N ASP A 247 5.53 -50.45 26.03
CA ASP A 247 5.81 -50.59 27.46
C ASP A 247 4.56 -51.10 28.21
N TRP A 248 3.40 -50.56 27.86
CA TRP A 248 2.13 -51.03 28.46
C TRP A 248 1.76 -52.45 28.04
N HIS A 249 2.01 -52.81 26.78
CA HIS A 249 1.81 -54.16 26.28
C HIS A 249 2.75 -55.14 26.95
N SER A 250 4.05 -54.81 27.09
CA SER A 250 5.03 -55.60 27.79
C SER A 250 4.68 -55.85 29.24
N ARG A 251 4.22 -54.81 29.94
CA ARG A 251 3.77 -54.93 31.36
C ARG A 251 2.57 -55.81 31.49
N ARG A 252 1.63 -55.76 30.54
CA ARG A 252 0.42 -56.67 30.51
C ARG A 252 0.83 -58.13 30.28
N VAL A 253 1.83 -58.41 29.47
CA VAL A 253 2.36 -59.78 29.24
C VAL A 253 2.99 -60.31 30.51
N LEU A 254 3.90 -59.54 31.15
CA LEU A 254 4.53 -59.90 32.43
C LEU A 254 3.48 -60.14 33.54
N HIS A 255 2.42 -59.36 33.63
CA HIS A 255 1.33 -59.57 34.58
C HIS A 255 0.51 -60.84 34.30
N LYS A 256 0.40 -61.26 33.01
CA LYS A 256 -0.26 -62.53 32.66
C LYS A 256 0.62 -63.73 33.01
N GLU A 257 1.95 -63.67 32.77
CA GLU A 257 2.88 -64.72 33.13
C GLU A 257 3.00 -64.90 34.62
N GLY A 258 3.11 -63.81 35.38
CA GLY A 258 3.10 -63.89 36.88
C GLY A 258 1.83 -64.37 37.48
N ARG A 259 0.68 -64.24 36.76
CA ARG A 259 -0.62 -64.81 37.20
C ARG A 259 -0.72 -66.30 36.86
N GLN A 260 -0.08 -66.77 35.79
CA GLN A 260 0.00 -68.17 35.43
C GLN A 260 0.90 -68.92 36.40
N ASP A 261 2.06 -68.40 36.78
CA ASP A 261 2.96 -68.98 37.77
C ASP A 261 2.34 -69.08 39.15
N LEU A 262 1.55 -68.11 39.57
CA LEU A 262 0.79 -68.14 40.83
C LEU A 262 -0.38 -69.17 40.77
N ALA A 263 -0.97 -69.36 39.63
CA ALA A 263 -2.05 -70.35 39.44
C ALA A 263 -1.50 -71.79 39.43
N GLU A 264 -0.36 -72.02 38.77
CA GLU A 264 0.33 -73.30 38.79
C GLU A 264 0.88 -73.68 40.17
N THR A 265 1.44 -72.71 40.91
CA THR A 265 1.91 -72.92 42.30
C THR A 265 0.78 -73.23 43.25
N SER A 266 -0.39 -72.60 43.07
CA SER A 266 -1.59 -72.87 43.89
C SER A 266 -2.25 -74.23 43.53
N CYS A 267 -2.19 -74.64 42.24
CA CYS A 267 -2.70 -75.91 41.77
C CYS A 267 -1.83 -77.09 42.29
N SER A 268 -0.50 -76.91 42.33
CA SER A 268 0.41 -77.94 42.86
C SER A 268 0.23 -78.11 44.39
N LYS A 269 -0.01 -77.04 45.13
CA LYS A 269 -0.33 -77.09 46.58
C LYS A 269 -1.70 -77.76 46.87
N GLN A 270 -2.67 -77.60 46.01
CA GLN A 270 -3.99 -78.23 46.19
C GLN A 270 -3.95 -79.72 45.83
N LYS A 271 -3.07 -80.13 44.90
CA LYS A 271 -2.87 -81.53 44.54
C LYS A 271 -2.13 -82.31 45.64
N CYS A 272 -1.27 -81.67 46.39
CA CYS A 272 -0.60 -82.27 47.61
C CYS A 272 -1.56 -82.41 48.80
N GLN A 273 -2.63 -81.65 48.88
CA GLN A 273 -3.60 -81.74 49.99
C GLN A 273 -4.71 -82.79 49.78
N THR A 274 -4.94 -83.31 48.59
CA THR A 274 -5.99 -84.27 48.28
C THR A 274 -5.48 -85.72 48.34
N GLU A 275 -4.24 -86.03 48.65
CA GLU A 275 -3.72 -87.41 48.66
C GLU A 275 -3.55 -87.95 50.11
N TRP A 276 -4.27 -87.43 51.07
CA TRP A 276 -4.44 -87.99 52.41
C TRP A 276 -5.65 -88.89 52.52
N THR A 277 -5.59 -90.08 51.91
CA THR A 277 -6.56 -91.12 52.23
C THR A 277 -5.87 -92.26 52.92
N LEU A 278 -6.37 -92.60 54.05
CA LEU A 278 -5.95 -93.61 54.98
C LEU A 278 -5.87 -94.99 54.31
N GLN A 279 -4.74 -95.65 54.54
CA GLN A 279 -4.63 -97.07 54.43
C GLN A 279 -4.13 -97.66 55.72
N PRO A 280 -4.81 -98.61 56.36
CA PRO A 280 -4.36 -99.19 57.62
C PRO A 280 -3.27 -100.23 57.36
N ALA A 281 -2.14 -100.09 58.03
CA ALA A 281 -1.06 -101.08 58.07
C ALA A 281 -1.27 -101.99 59.27
N PRO A 282 -0.96 -103.32 59.14
CA PRO A 282 -0.79 -104.19 60.26
C PRO A 282 0.61 -104.06 60.79
N ASN A 283 0.73 -103.81 62.06
CA ASN A 283 1.95 -103.81 62.92
C ASN A 283 2.75 -102.50 63.00
N GLY A 284 2.43 -101.78 64.07
CA GLY A 284 3.20 -100.82 64.84
C GLY A 284 4.65 -100.43 64.45
N HIS A 285 4.75 -99.34 63.85
CA HIS A 285 5.86 -98.31 64.11
C HIS A 285 5.66 -97.16 63.15
N LEU A 286 5.53 -95.95 63.77
CA LEU A 286 5.58 -94.71 62.98
C LEU A 286 6.97 -94.52 62.39
N ALA A 287 7.00 -94.29 61.12
CA ALA A 287 8.14 -93.73 60.46
C ALA A 287 7.66 -92.64 59.51
N ASP A 288 7.94 -91.41 59.87
CA ASP A 288 7.76 -90.22 59.01
C ASP A 288 8.73 -90.26 57.80
N THR A 289 8.20 -90.42 56.60
CA THR A 289 9.03 -90.23 55.40
C THR A 289 8.34 -89.22 54.49
N TRP A 290 8.91 -88.05 54.46
CA TRP A 290 8.56 -87.05 53.48
C TRP A 290 9.13 -87.48 52.11
N LYS A 291 8.32 -87.60 51.13
CA LYS A 291 8.72 -87.62 49.71
C LYS A 291 7.88 -86.56 48.99
N CYS A 292 8.61 -85.51 48.53
CA CYS A 292 8.13 -84.68 47.45
C CYS A 292 8.47 -85.29 46.13
#